data_03c8170e8d60a52c572b8214340aef17
#
_entry.id   03c8170e8d60a52c572b8214340aef17
#
_cell.length_a   1.000
_cell.length_b   1.000
_cell.length_c   1.000
_cell.angle_alpha   90.00
_cell.angle_beta   90.00
_cell.angle_gamma   90.00
#
_symmetry.space_group_name_H-M   'P 1'
#
loop_
_entity.id
_entity.type
_entity.pdbx_description
1 polymer ?
#
loop_
_entity_poly.entity_id
_entity_poly.type
_entity_poly.pdbx_seq_one_letter_code
_entity_poly.pdbx_strand_id
1 'polypeptide(L)'
;VEPLGCAEDVKAARDLQTSVKDNAENLMIVDLLRNDLSLACEVGTVKVPGLLKIESYRTVHQLVSTVVGTLPSTSSGENHADGNADDNDKRISPIRAFQFAFPPGSMTGAPKYRTTQIIHELENEQPREMYSGSVGFWSCRNKAFDANVVIRSVTYKDGEMKIGAGG
;
A
#
# COMPACT_ATOMS: atom_id res chain seq x y z
N VAL A 1 5.67 -28.26 1.52
CA VAL A 1 5.57 -27.26 2.60
C VAL A 1 6.06 -27.93 3.86
N GLU A 2 7.20 -27.47 4.36
CA GLU A 2 7.82 -27.99 5.57
C GLU A 2 6.97 -27.67 6.82
N PRO A 3 6.99 -28.50 7.87
CA PRO A 3 6.30 -28.21 9.12
C PRO A 3 6.82 -26.92 9.77
N LEU A 4 5.93 -26.08 10.27
CA LEU A 4 6.30 -24.91 11.07
C LEU A 4 7.23 -25.28 12.23
N GLY A 5 8.36 -24.59 12.33
CA GLY A 5 9.35 -24.79 13.40
C GLY A 5 10.38 -25.90 13.14
N CYS A 6 10.42 -26.53 11.96
CA CYS A 6 11.56 -27.38 11.59
C CYS A 6 12.83 -26.54 11.35
N ALA A 7 13.99 -27.18 11.30
CA ALA A 7 15.26 -26.48 11.16
C ALA A 7 15.34 -25.65 9.86
N GLU A 8 14.76 -26.15 8.78
CA GLU A 8 14.71 -25.46 7.49
C GLU A 8 13.76 -24.26 7.51
N ASP A 9 12.60 -24.37 8.16
CA ASP A 9 11.66 -23.28 8.36
C ASP A 9 12.29 -22.12 9.17
N VAL A 10 12.96 -22.45 10.27
CA VAL A 10 13.69 -21.45 11.08
C VAL A 10 14.82 -20.80 10.29
N LYS A 11 15.53 -21.59 9.47
CA LYS A 11 16.57 -21.07 8.59
C LYS A 11 16.00 -20.11 7.55
N ALA A 12 14.89 -20.46 6.88
CA ALA A 12 14.25 -19.61 5.88
C ALA A 12 13.83 -18.26 6.48
N ALA A 13 13.25 -18.25 7.68
CA ALA A 13 12.91 -17.02 8.40
C ALA A 13 14.13 -16.16 8.71
N ARG A 14 15.24 -16.79 9.12
CA ARG A 14 16.51 -16.09 9.41
C ARG A 14 17.16 -15.54 8.14
N ASP A 15 17.19 -16.33 7.07
CA ASP A 15 17.75 -15.91 5.77
C ASP A 15 17.00 -14.69 5.24
N LEU A 16 15.66 -14.68 5.33
CA LEU A 16 14.83 -13.52 4.98
C LEU A 16 15.15 -12.30 5.86
N GLN A 17 15.26 -12.49 7.18
CA GLN A 17 15.55 -11.40 8.11
C GLN A 17 16.91 -10.74 7.85
N THR A 18 17.89 -11.51 7.39
CA THR A 18 19.26 -11.04 7.12
C THR A 18 19.52 -10.69 5.67
N SER A 19 18.54 -10.86 4.78
CA SER A 19 18.64 -10.55 3.37
C SER A 19 18.84 -9.05 3.15
N VAL A 20 20.01 -8.66 2.66
CA VAL A 20 20.34 -7.26 2.38
C VAL A 20 19.41 -6.68 1.32
N LYS A 21 19.07 -7.47 0.29
CA LYS A 21 18.19 -7.07 -0.79
C LYS A 21 16.78 -6.80 -0.27
N ASP A 22 16.16 -7.78 0.40
CA ASP A 22 14.78 -7.67 0.86
C ASP A 22 14.62 -6.55 1.90
N ASN A 23 15.62 -6.37 2.77
CA ASN A 23 15.67 -5.27 3.72
C ASN A 23 15.74 -3.91 3.02
N ALA A 24 16.57 -3.77 2.00
CA ALA A 24 16.72 -2.52 1.24
C ALA A 24 15.43 -2.18 0.47
N GLU A 25 14.80 -3.16 -0.18
CA GLU A 25 13.52 -2.98 -0.87
C GLU A 25 12.41 -2.58 0.12
N ASN A 26 12.30 -3.26 1.26
CA ASN A 26 11.32 -2.93 2.27
C ASN A 26 11.52 -1.51 2.84
N LEU A 27 12.75 -1.13 3.15
CA LEU A 27 13.08 0.23 3.63
C LEU A 27 12.72 1.31 2.62
N MET A 28 12.97 1.09 1.34
CA MET A 28 12.58 2.02 0.27
C MET A 28 11.07 2.23 0.26
N ILE A 29 10.28 1.17 0.37
CA ILE A 29 8.83 1.26 0.39
C ILE A 29 8.31 1.92 1.68
N VAL A 30 8.92 1.65 2.83
CA VAL A 30 8.61 2.35 4.09
C VAL A 30 8.81 3.85 3.95
N ASP A 31 9.89 4.28 3.32
CA ASP A 31 10.18 5.71 3.15
C ASP A 31 9.16 6.38 2.21
N LEU A 32 8.79 5.72 1.12
CA LEU A 32 7.73 6.19 0.23
C LEU A 32 6.38 6.31 0.95
N LEU A 33 5.99 5.29 1.72
CA LEU A 33 4.73 5.31 2.48
C LEU A 33 4.74 6.40 3.57
N ARG A 34 5.87 6.62 4.23
CA ARG A 34 6.01 7.72 5.19
C ARG A 34 5.80 9.07 4.51
N ASN A 35 6.39 9.28 3.34
CA ASN A 35 6.18 10.49 2.56
C ASN A 35 4.71 10.64 2.16
N ASP A 36 4.09 9.61 1.60
CA ASP A 36 2.69 9.63 1.16
C ASP A 36 1.74 9.95 2.32
N LEU A 37 1.91 9.28 3.47
CA LEU A 37 1.09 9.53 4.65
C LEU A 37 1.34 10.91 5.26
N SER A 38 2.55 11.47 5.14
CA SER A 38 2.84 12.80 5.65
C SER A 38 2.06 13.91 4.94
N LEU A 39 1.59 13.66 3.72
CA LEU A 39 0.72 14.58 2.97
C LEU A 39 -0.73 14.59 3.46
N ALA A 40 -1.14 13.53 4.15
CA ALA A 40 -2.52 13.33 4.60
C ALA A 40 -2.69 13.43 6.12
N CYS A 41 -1.65 13.12 6.88
CA CYS A 41 -1.70 13.00 8.33
C CYS A 41 -1.25 14.29 9.05
N GLU A 42 -1.63 14.42 10.30
CA GLU A 42 -1.14 15.49 11.19
C GLU A 42 0.39 15.44 11.27
N VAL A 43 1.00 16.61 11.27
CA VAL A 43 2.46 16.75 11.33
C VAL A 43 3.01 16.06 12.60
N GLY A 44 4.04 15.23 12.40
CA GLY A 44 4.70 14.51 13.49
C GLY A 44 3.98 13.24 13.98
N THR A 45 2.83 12.88 13.39
CA THR A 45 2.10 11.67 13.79
C THR A 45 2.49 10.42 12.98
N VAL A 46 3.14 10.58 11.83
CA VAL A 46 3.60 9.45 11.01
C VAL A 46 4.75 8.73 11.71
N LYS A 47 4.54 7.45 12.00
CA LYS A 47 5.45 6.58 12.75
C LYS A 47 5.58 5.23 12.10
N VAL A 48 6.66 4.50 12.42
CA VAL A 48 6.91 3.12 11.98
C VAL A 48 6.99 2.22 13.21
N PRO A 49 5.85 1.78 13.78
CA PRO A 49 5.83 0.96 14.99
C PRO A 49 6.39 -0.46 14.77
N GLY A 50 6.43 -0.92 13.54
CA GLY A 50 7.02 -2.19 13.14
C GLY A 50 7.89 -2.01 11.91
N LEU A 51 9.20 -2.24 12.05
CA LEU A 51 10.17 -2.17 10.97
C LEU A 51 10.84 -3.51 10.80
N LEU A 52 10.87 -4.04 9.56
CA LEU A 52 11.58 -5.26 9.16
C LEU A 52 11.24 -6.47 10.07
N LYS A 53 9.98 -6.66 10.40
CA LYS A 53 9.53 -7.77 11.23
C LYS A 53 9.23 -8.99 10.37
N ILE A 54 9.69 -10.16 10.84
CA ILE A 54 9.29 -11.43 10.23
C ILE A 54 7.92 -11.82 10.77
N GLU A 55 6.96 -11.97 9.86
CA GLU A 55 5.67 -12.58 10.14
C GLU A 55 5.61 -13.97 9.50
N SER A 56 5.37 -14.98 10.33
CA SER A 56 5.36 -16.38 9.91
C SER A 56 3.93 -16.88 9.79
N TYR A 57 3.58 -17.33 8.62
CA TYR A 57 2.31 -17.97 8.31
C TYR A 57 2.54 -19.44 7.98
N ARG A 58 1.49 -20.22 7.92
CA ARG A 58 1.57 -21.66 7.67
C ARG A 58 2.38 -22.07 6.44
N THR A 59 2.44 -21.23 5.43
CA THR A 59 3.04 -21.55 4.12
C THR A 59 4.12 -20.58 3.69
N VAL A 60 4.35 -19.48 4.43
CA VAL A 60 5.27 -18.43 4.01
C VAL A 60 5.74 -17.60 5.19
N HIS A 61 6.98 -17.12 5.14
CA HIS A 61 7.49 -16.02 5.95
C HIS A 61 7.43 -14.74 5.14
N GLN A 62 7.07 -13.63 5.78
CA GLN A 62 7.02 -12.32 5.17
C GLN A 62 7.83 -11.33 5.99
N LEU A 63 8.58 -10.46 5.30
CA LEU A 63 9.25 -9.31 5.90
C LEU A 63 8.30 -8.11 5.84
N VAL A 64 7.75 -7.73 6.99
CA VAL A 64 6.68 -6.74 7.10
C VAL A 64 7.15 -5.51 7.85
N SER A 65 6.81 -4.34 7.32
CA SER A 65 6.91 -3.06 8.02
C SER A 65 5.55 -2.37 8.06
N THR A 66 5.28 -1.69 9.17
CA THR A 66 4.01 -0.99 9.39
C THR A 66 4.26 0.50 9.51
N VAL A 67 3.58 1.31 8.72
CA VAL A 67 3.58 2.77 8.83
C VAL A 67 2.20 3.22 9.26
N VAL A 68 2.12 4.08 10.25
CA VAL A 68 0.87 4.63 10.79
C VAL A 68 0.93 6.14 10.83
N GLY A 69 -0.23 6.79 10.75
CA GLY A 69 -0.37 8.22 10.92
C GLY A 69 -1.79 8.56 11.38
N THR A 70 -1.96 9.71 12.01
CA THR A 70 -3.25 10.21 12.48
C THR A 70 -3.79 11.21 11.47
N LEU A 71 -4.98 10.97 10.94
CA LEU A 71 -5.66 11.96 10.10
C LEU A 71 -6.14 13.13 10.96
N PRO A 72 -6.15 14.37 10.43
CA PRO A 72 -6.69 15.51 11.12
C PRO A 72 -8.12 15.25 11.60
N SER A 73 -8.37 15.45 12.90
CA SER A 73 -9.69 15.21 13.48
C SER A 73 -10.69 16.22 12.92
N THR A 74 -11.82 15.70 12.47
CA THR A 74 -12.99 16.54 12.21
C THR A 74 -13.58 16.92 13.57
N SER A 75 -13.39 18.15 14.02
CA SER A 75 -14.20 18.68 15.12
C SER A 75 -15.67 18.50 14.70
N SER A 76 -16.41 17.81 15.54
CA SER A 76 -17.81 17.45 15.39
C SER A 76 -18.67 18.67 15.02
N GLY A 77 -19.23 18.69 13.82
CA GLY A 77 -20.19 19.70 13.42
C GLY A 77 -20.46 19.66 11.91
N GLU A 78 -21.60 19.08 11.56
CA GLU A 78 -22.36 19.22 10.33
C GLU A 78 -21.89 18.53 9.05
N ASN A 79 -22.81 17.67 8.58
CA ASN A 79 -22.81 17.04 7.26
C ASN A 79 -23.01 18.13 6.19
N HIS A 80 -21.98 18.59 5.54
CA HIS A 80 -22.12 19.30 4.27
C HIS A 80 -21.93 18.30 3.13
N ALA A 81 -23.08 17.90 2.57
CA ALA A 81 -23.19 17.07 1.36
C ALA A 81 -23.05 17.91 0.07
N ASP A 82 -22.57 19.13 0.16
CA ASP A 82 -22.51 20.04 -0.99
C ASP A 82 -21.08 20.16 -1.53
N GLY A 83 -20.98 19.89 -2.82
CA GLY A 83 -19.75 19.71 -3.59
C GLY A 83 -18.90 20.96 -3.87
N ASN A 84 -18.85 21.93 -2.97
CA ASN A 84 -17.91 23.03 -3.01
C ASN A 84 -16.90 22.88 -1.87
N ALA A 85 -15.77 22.23 -2.15
CA ALA A 85 -14.63 22.22 -1.27
C ALA A 85 -13.98 23.61 -1.30
N ASP A 86 -14.26 24.43 -0.29
CA ASP A 86 -13.43 25.58 0.02
C ASP A 86 -12.02 25.08 0.38
N ASP A 87 -11.01 25.66 -0.24
CA ASP A 87 -9.57 25.32 -0.11
C ASP A 87 -9.03 25.47 1.33
N ASN A 88 -9.87 25.92 2.27
CA ASN A 88 -9.56 26.12 3.69
C ASN A 88 -10.02 24.99 4.63
N ASP A 89 -10.74 23.97 4.11
CA ASP A 89 -11.14 22.85 4.95
C ASP A 89 -10.02 21.80 5.03
N LYS A 90 -9.23 21.86 6.09
CA LYS A 90 -8.13 20.93 6.40
C LYS A 90 -8.58 19.48 6.67
N ARG A 91 -9.83 19.15 6.41
CA ARG A 91 -10.38 17.82 6.64
C ARG A 91 -10.00 16.86 5.52
N ILE A 92 -9.21 15.84 5.83
CA ILE A 92 -8.86 14.78 4.89
C ILE A 92 -9.69 13.55 5.22
N SER A 93 -10.56 13.15 4.29
CA SER A 93 -11.31 11.90 4.42
C SER A 93 -10.37 10.69 4.28
N PRO A 94 -10.70 9.51 4.85
CA PRO A 94 -9.90 8.29 4.65
C PRO A 94 -9.70 7.93 3.17
N ILE A 95 -10.68 8.18 2.31
CA ILE A 95 -10.54 7.98 0.85
C ILE A 95 -9.50 8.96 0.27
N ARG A 96 -9.49 10.20 0.73
CA ARG A 96 -8.50 11.18 0.28
C ARG A 96 -7.09 10.80 0.75
N ALA A 97 -6.95 10.32 1.98
CA ALA A 97 -5.69 9.79 2.48
C ALA A 97 -5.20 8.60 1.64
N PHE A 98 -6.10 7.70 1.27
CA PHE A 98 -5.79 6.59 0.37
C PHE A 98 -5.30 7.08 -1.01
N GLN A 99 -5.89 8.15 -1.56
CA GLN A 99 -5.45 8.74 -2.83
C GLN A 99 -3.99 9.22 -2.79
N PHE A 100 -3.49 9.70 -1.66
CA PHE A 100 -2.07 10.05 -1.52
C PHE A 100 -1.16 8.82 -1.52
N ALA A 101 -1.61 7.72 -0.93
CA ALA A 101 -0.86 6.46 -0.91
C ALA A 101 -0.93 5.69 -2.26
N PHE A 102 -1.91 6.01 -3.11
CA PHE A 102 -2.13 5.36 -4.40
C PHE A 102 -1.59 6.23 -5.57
N PRO A 103 -1.04 5.64 -6.65
CA PRO A 103 -0.69 4.23 -6.79
C PRO A 103 0.45 3.79 -5.87
N PRO A 104 0.53 2.49 -5.51
CA PRO A 104 1.52 2.01 -4.54
C PRO A 104 2.94 2.14 -5.09
N GLY A 105 3.85 2.65 -4.25
CA GLY A 105 5.24 2.93 -4.62
C GLY A 105 6.02 1.69 -5.05
N SER A 106 5.65 0.51 -4.55
CA SER A 106 6.24 -0.77 -4.97
C SER A 106 5.97 -1.11 -6.44
N MET A 107 4.94 -0.50 -7.04
CA MET A 107 4.52 -0.75 -8.42
C MET A 107 4.87 0.40 -9.36
N THR A 108 5.33 1.52 -8.83
CA THR A 108 5.64 2.73 -9.60
C THR A 108 7.07 3.20 -9.42
N GLY A 109 7.64 3.05 -8.24
CA GLY A 109 8.95 3.61 -7.88
C GLY A 109 8.89 5.06 -7.38
N ALA A 110 10.05 5.70 -7.28
CA ALA A 110 10.22 7.06 -6.78
C ALA A 110 11.09 7.90 -7.72
N PRO A 111 10.79 9.21 -7.92
CA PRO A 111 9.60 9.95 -7.46
C PRO A 111 8.30 9.48 -8.17
N LYS A 112 7.25 9.23 -7.43
CA LYS A 112 6.01 8.57 -7.91
C LYS A 112 5.45 9.17 -9.21
N TYR A 113 5.27 10.49 -9.26
CA TYR A 113 4.71 11.17 -10.43
C TYR A 113 5.58 10.98 -11.69
N ARG A 114 6.89 11.14 -11.57
CA ARG A 114 7.80 11.01 -12.72
C ARG A 114 7.88 9.56 -13.22
N THR A 115 7.95 8.62 -12.30
CA THR A 115 8.05 7.19 -12.66
C THR A 115 6.76 6.69 -13.31
N THR A 116 5.58 7.15 -12.88
CA THR A 116 4.32 6.80 -13.57
C THR A 116 4.26 7.31 -15.00
N GLN A 117 4.82 8.50 -15.30
CA GLN A 117 4.93 8.99 -16.67
C GLN A 117 5.84 8.10 -17.53
N ILE A 118 7.02 7.74 -17.00
CA ILE A 118 7.97 6.88 -17.70
C ILE A 118 7.35 5.49 -17.96
N ILE A 119 6.69 4.92 -16.98
CA ILE A 119 6.02 3.62 -17.10
C ILE A 119 4.94 3.68 -18.18
N HIS A 120 4.12 4.74 -18.20
CA HIS A 120 3.09 4.93 -19.21
C HIS A 120 3.67 4.95 -20.63
N GLU A 121 4.78 5.65 -20.85
CA GLU A 121 5.49 5.66 -22.12
C GLU A 121 6.06 4.27 -22.48
N LEU A 122 6.71 3.59 -21.52
CA LEU A 122 7.32 2.28 -21.73
C LEU A 122 6.30 1.16 -22.02
N GLU A 123 5.11 1.27 -21.45
CA GLU A 123 3.99 0.35 -21.66
C GLU A 123 3.15 0.72 -22.89
N ASN A 124 3.65 1.62 -23.77
CA ASN A 124 2.94 2.08 -24.96
C ASN A 124 1.54 2.62 -24.67
N GLU A 125 1.39 3.33 -23.56
CA GLU A 125 0.12 3.93 -23.10
C GLU A 125 -1.00 2.89 -22.85
N GLN A 126 -0.66 1.63 -22.75
CA GLN A 126 -1.64 0.57 -22.49
C GLN A 126 -2.08 0.60 -21.02
N PRO A 127 -3.40 0.50 -20.75
CA PRO A 127 -3.89 0.46 -19.38
C PRO A 127 -3.53 -0.89 -18.73
N ARG A 128 -3.06 -0.85 -17.50
CA ARG A 128 -2.79 -2.03 -16.68
C ARG A 128 -4.06 -2.76 -16.21
N GLU A 129 -5.24 -2.20 -16.53
CA GLU A 129 -6.55 -2.69 -16.09
C GLU A 129 -6.59 -2.84 -14.55
N MET A 130 -6.87 -4.05 -14.04
CA MET A 130 -6.91 -4.33 -12.61
C MET A 130 -5.52 -4.49 -11.98
N TYR A 131 -4.51 -4.85 -12.77
CA TYR A 131 -3.15 -5.05 -12.28
C TYR A 131 -2.54 -3.74 -11.74
N SER A 132 -1.88 -3.81 -10.59
CA SER A 132 -1.34 -2.63 -9.91
C SER A 132 -2.41 -1.64 -9.40
N GLY A 133 -3.68 -1.98 -9.57
CA GLY A 133 -4.80 -1.27 -8.98
C GLY A 133 -4.99 -1.61 -7.50
N SER A 134 -6.19 -1.35 -7.00
CA SER A 134 -6.55 -1.67 -5.62
C SER A 134 -7.92 -2.33 -5.55
N VAL A 135 -8.05 -3.31 -4.66
CA VAL A 135 -9.30 -3.93 -4.28
C VAL A 135 -9.50 -3.80 -2.78
N GLY A 136 -10.69 -3.44 -2.36
CA GLY A 136 -10.96 -3.23 -0.95
C GLY A 136 -12.43 -3.08 -0.64
N PHE A 137 -12.74 -2.78 0.62
CA PHE A 137 -14.09 -2.49 1.05
C PHE A 137 -14.15 -1.24 1.93
N TRP A 138 -15.27 -0.58 1.89
CA TRP A 138 -15.62 0.55 2.73
C TRP A 138 -16.78 0.18 3.64
N SER A 139 -16.57 0.30 4.95
CA SER A 139 -17.62 0.14 5.94
C SER A 139 -18.32 1.47 6.21
N CYS A 140 -19.57 1.60 5.73
CA CYS A 140 -20.38 2.80 6.00
C CYS A 140 -20.68 3.01 7.48
N ARG A 141 -20.70 1.93 8.27
CA ARG A 141 -21.09 1.97 9.69
C ARG A 141 -20.03 2.65 10.56
N ASN A 142 -18.77 2.31 10.39
CA ASN A 142 -17.65 2.82 11.20
C ASN A 142 -16.67 3.67 10.39
N LYS A 143 -16.99 3.95 9.10
CA LYS A 143 -16.14 4.68 8.17
C LYS A 143 -14.74 4.06 8.01
N ALA A 144 -14.63 2.75 8.27
CA ALA A 144 -13.40 2.02 8.09
C ALA A 144 -13.21 1.65 6.61
N PHE A 145 -11.98 1.66 6.18
CA PHE A 145 -11.56 1.31 4.83
C PHE A 145 -10.40 0.33 4.91
N ASP A 146 -10.44 -0.71 4.09
CA ASP A 146 -9.36 -1.67 3.95
C ASP A 146 -9.20 -2.01 2.48
N ALA A 147 -7.96 -2.01 1.98
CA ALA A 147 -7.66 -2.28 0.60
C ALA A 147 -6.28 -2.91 0.41
N ASN A 148 -6.20 -3.78 -0.59
CA ASN A 148 -4.98 -4.43 -1.03
C ASN A 148 -4.59 -3.99 -2.44
N VAL A 149 -3.29 -4.01 -2.72
CA VAL A 149 -2.77 -3.86 -4.09
C VAL A 149 -3.09 -5.12 -4.89
N VAL A 150 -3.58 -4.96 -6.11
CA VAL A 150 -3.90 -6.09 -7.01
C VAL A 150 -2.63 -6.54 -7.72
N ILE A 151 -1.91 -7.43 -7.07
CA ILE A 151 -0.74 -8.15 -7.58
C ILE A 151 -0.92 -9.64 -7.35
N ARG A 152 -0.19 -10.49 -8.06
CA ARG A 152 -0.28 -11.97 -7.94
C ARG A 152 -1.71 -12.48 -8.04
N SER A 153 -2.51 -11.81 -8.86
CA SER A 153 -3.95 -12.04 -9.01
C SER A 153 -4.29 -12.40 -10.44
N VAL A 154 -5.31 -13.24 -10.59
CA VAL A 154 -5.88 -13.61 -11.88
C VAL A 154 -7.26 -12.99 -12.00
N THR A 155 -7.52 -12.32 -13.10
CA THR A 155 -8.87 -11.87 -13.45
C THR A 155 -9.48 -12.84 -14.44
N TYR A 156 -10.75 -13.21 -14.22
CA TYR A 156 -11.50 -14.04 -15.13
C TYR A 156 -12.76 -13.31 -15.59
N LYS A 157 -12.93 -13.21 -16.90
CA LYS A 157 -14.11 -12.60 -17.50
C LYS A 157 -14.39 -13.25 -18.87
N ASP A 158 -15.64 -13.58 -19.12
CA ASP A 158 -16.15 -14.07 -20.44
C ASP A 158 -15.34 -15.23 -21.04
N GLY A 159 -14.84 -16.15 -20.19
CA GLY A 159 -14.04 -17.29 -20.64
C GLY A 159 -12.54 -17.02 -20.72
N GLU A 160 -12.09 -15.78 -20.56
CA GLU A 160 -10.69 -15.38 -20.61
C GLU A 160 -10.10 -15.20 -19.19
N MET A 161 -8.86 -15.63 -19.02
CA MET A 161 -8.05 -15.37 -17.82
C MET A 161 -6.92 -14.42 -18.18
N LYS A 162 -6.75 -13.38 -17.34
CA LYS A 162 -5.66 -12.42 -17.46
C LYS A 162 -4.84 -12.38 -16.17
N ILE A 163 -3.52 -12.37 -16.32
CA ILE A 163 -2.55 -12.22 -15.23
C ILE A 163 -1.67 -11.02 -15.58
N GLY A 164 -1.62 -10.03 -14.69
CA GLY A 164 -0.63 -8.96 -14.78
C GLY A 164 0.66 -9.39 -14.08
N ALA A 165 1.80 -9.15 -14.72
CA ALA A 165 3.13 -9.37 -14.16
C ALA A 165 4.03 -8.19 -14.51
N GLY A 166 4.86 -7.78 -13.56
CA GLY A 166 5.80 -6.66 -13.69
C GLY A 166 5.98 -5.93 -12.36
N GLY A 167 6.85 -4.90 -12.34
CA GLY A 167 7.16 -4.08 -11.17
C GLY A 167 8.57 -3.57 -11.21
#